data_d17b1ef36e8b35d3b7aff2a5209ebf62
#
_entry.id   d17b1ef36e8b35d3b7aff2a5209ebf62
#
_cell.length_a   1.000
_cell.length_b   1.000
_cell.length_c   1.000
_cell.angle_alpha   90.00
_cell.angle_beta   90.00
_cell.angle_gamma   90.00
#
_symmetry.space_group_name_H-M   'P 1'
#
loop_
_entity.id
_entity.type
_entity.pdbx_description
1 polymer ?
#
loop_
_entity_poly.entity_id
_entity_poly.type
_entity_poly.pdbx_seq_one_letter_code
_entity_poly.pdbx_strand_id
1 'polypeptide(L)'
;RGTASSGPIQPAQLDQLLTPSSSLAVLPGEPLSEQDLQSALFVAADPAECHGVVAFGRFPLFPTNYTGREARTQVDVDGATQHQLLEVSATYPGDFDASAFRDSIRKQVAECQHPVTTWGDDEKRYTVDPGPLIPDSPDIAHWSTNLAGDRWICDFSVVALANVASEVVTCSSDRSIDNQAIATKRLKKIEELLSSTA
;
A
#
# COMPACT_ATOMS: atom_id res chain seq x y z
N ARG A 1 34.42 20.79 -1.53
CA ARG A 1 33.49 19.72 -1.08
C ARG A 1 32.09 20.25 -1.29
N GLY A 2 31.45 19.92 -2.42
CA GLY A 2 30.06 20.27 -2.64
C GLY A 2 29.19 19.52 -1.64
N THR A 3 28.35 20.25 -0.94
CA THR A 3 27.26 19.65 -0.18
C THR A 3 26.28 19.05 -1.19
N ALA A 4 26.15 17.73 -1.20
CA ALA A 4 25.09 17.08 -1.96
C ALA A 4 23.74 17.66 -1.51
N SER A 5 23.05 18.36 -2.39
CA SER A 5 21.70 18.83 -2.10
C SER A 5 20.76 17.64 -2.20
N SER A 6 20.18 17.22 -1.09
CA SER A 6 19.08 16.27 -1.09
C SER A 6 17.92 16.88 -1.86
N GLY A 7 17.63 16.36 -3.04
CA GLY A 7 16.49 16.76 -3.86
C GLY A 7 15.27 15.89 -3.62
N PRO A 8 14.09 16.29 -4.13
CA PRO A 8 12.91 15.46 -4.09
C PRO A 8 13.11 14.19 -4.94
N ILE A 9 12.45 13.10 -4.56
CA ILE A 9 12.44 11.87 -5.36
C ILE A 9 11.74 12.15 -6.69
N GLN A 10 12.36 11.65 -7.77
CA GLN A 10 11.86 11.82 -9.13
C GLN A 10 10.96 10.64 -9.54
N PRO A 11 9.98 10.83 -10.43
CA PRO A 11 9.14 9.74 -10.93
C PRO A 11 9.91 8.52 -11.43
N ALA A 12 11.04 8.72 -12.11
CA ALA A 12 11.90 7.64 -12.62
C ALA A 12 12.53 6.76 -11.52
N GLN A 13 12.51 7.20 -10.27
CA GLN A 13 13.05 6.44 -9.13
C GLN A 13 12.00 5.56 -8.43
N LEU A 14 10.72 5.72 -8.76
CA LEU A 14 9.62 5.03 -8.07
C LEU A 14 9.69 3.51 -8.17
N ASP A 15 10.14 2.97 -9.30
CA ASP A 15 10.31 1.52 -9.46
C ASP A 15 11.27 0.91 -8.42
N GLN A 16 12.26 1.68 -7.98
CA GLN A 16 13.22 1.25 -6.95
C GLN A 16 12.59 1.10 -5.56
N LEU A 17 11.41 1.68 -5.35
CA LEU A 17 10.66 1.57 -4.09
C LEU A 17 9.85 0.29 -4.01
N LEU A 18 9.50 -0.31 -5.14
CA LEU A 18 8.67 -1.52 -5.18
C LEU A 18 9.52 -2.77 -4.91
N THR A 19 8.90 -3.77 -4.31
CA THR A 19 9.55 -5.08 -4.10
C THR A 19 9.85 -5.72 -5.44
N PRO A 20 11.11 -6.06 -5.75
CA PRO A 20 11.46 -6.69 -7.02
C PRO A 20 10.67 -7.99 -7.25
N SER A 21 10.23 -8.21 -8.49
CA SER A 21 9.54 -9.43 -8.87
C SER A 21 10.37 -10.67 -8.51
N SER A 22 9.70 -11.69 -7.99
CA SER A 22 10.31 -12.97 -7.60
C SER A 22 11.37 -12.88 -6.48
N SER A 23 11.44 -11.76 -5.75
CA SER A 23 12.37 -11.59 -4.62
C SER A 23 11.79 -12.05 -3.28
N LEU A 24 10.46 -12.21 -3.20
CA LEU A 24 9.76 -12.62 -1.99
C LEU A 24 9.13 -14.00 -2.19
N ALA A 25 9.48 -14.96 -1.33
CA ALA A 25 8.89 -16.28 -1.31
C ALA A 25 8.04 -16.46 -0.04
N VAL A 26 6.84 -16.99 -0.18
CA VAL A 26 5.92 -17.32 0.92
C VAL A 26 5.97 -18.81 1.28
N LEU A 27 6.40 -19.63 0.33
CA LEU A 27 6.70 -21.06 0.52
C LEU A 27 8.13 -21.33 0.09
N PRO A 28 8.82 -22.32 0.69
CA PRO A 28 10.18 -22.66 0.28
C PRO A 28 10.29 -22.98 -1.22
N GLY A 29 11.09 -22.20 -1.94
CA GLY A 29 11.32 -22.36 -3.37
C GLY A 29 10.24 -21.81 -4.31
N GLU A 30 9.20 -21.18 -3.77
CA GLU A 30 8.09 -20.62 -4.56
C GLU A 30 7.99 -19.11 -4.35
N PRO A 31 8.71 -18.29 -5.13
CA PRO A 31 8.62 -16.85 -5.05
C PRO A 31 7.29 -16.35 -5.62
N LEU A 32 6.81 -15.19 -5.14
CA LEU A 32 5.70 -14.50 -5.77
C LEU A 32 6.08 -14.04 -7.18
N SER A 33 5.13 -14.08 -8.10
CA SER A 33 5.28 -13.60 -9.47
C SER A 33 4.38 -12.41 -9.76
N GLU A 34 4.84 -11.52 -10.63
CA GLU A 34 4.07 -10.36 -11.06
C GLU A 34 2.84 -10.80 -11.88
N GLN A 35 1.67 -10.26 -11.51
CA GLN A 35 0.41 -10.48 -12.21
C GLN A 35 -0.46 -9.24 -12.12
N ASP A 36 -1.15 -8.90 -13.19
CA ASP A 36 -2.15 -7.85 -13.19
C ASP A 36 -3.41 -8.32 -12.44
N LEU A 37 -3.68 -7.68 -11.30
CA LEU A 37 -4.84 -7.96 -10.45
C LEU A 37 -5.96 -6.91 -10.57
N GLN A 38 -5.96 -6.10 -11.61
CA GLN A 38 -6.94 -5.00 -11.78
C GLN A 38 -8.40 -5.50 -11.63
N SER A 39 -8.71 -6.65 -12.17
CA SER A 39 -10.04 -7.26 -12.08
C SER A 39 -10.38 -7.82 -10.68
N ALA A 40 -9.40 -8.05 -9.84
CA ALA A 40 -9.58 -8.57 -8.47
C ALA A 40 -9.71 -7.47 -7.41
N LEU A 41 -9.53 -6.20 -7.81
CA LEU A 41 -9.58 -5.08 -6.88
C LEU A 41 -11.02 -4.59 -6.68
N PHE A 42 -11.31 -4.14 -5.47
CA PHE A 42 -12.57 -3.44 -5.20
C PHE A 42 -12.59 -2.08 -5.92
N VAL A 43 -13.61 -1.86 -6.73
CA VAL A 43 -13.76 -0.63 -7.50
C VAL A 43 -14.61 0.41 -6.80
N ALA A 44 -15.40 -0.01 -5.80
CA ALA A 44 -16.24 0.89 -4.99
C ALA A 44 -16.47 0.33 -3.60
N ALA A 45 -16.92 1.21 -2.70
CA ALA A 45 -17.27 0.88 -1.33
C ALA A 45 -18.48 1.72 -0.87
N ASP A 46 -19.17 1.21 0.13
CA ASP A 46 -20.23 1.89 0.85
C ASP A 46 -19.98 1.73 2.36
N PRO A 47 -19.72 2.83 3.09
CA PRO A 47 -19.68 4.22 2.62
C PRO A 47 -18.45 4.51 1.73
N ALA A 48 -18.63 5.40 0.74
CA ALA A 48 -17.63 5.68 -0.30
C ALA A 48 -16.32 6.27 0.26
N GLU A 49 -16.38 7.02 1.35
CA GLU A 49 -15.21 7.57 2.03
C GLU A 49 -14.30 6.51 2.63
N CYS A 50 -14.80 5.31 2.86
CA CYS A 50 -14.00 4.19 3.37
C CYS A 50 -13.33 3.34 2.26
N HIS A 51 -13.52 3.69 1.00
CA HIS A 51 -12.98 2.92 -0.11
C HIS A 51 -11.47 2.70 -0.01
N GLY A 52 -10.70 3.75 0.25
CA GLY A 52 -9.23 3.65 0.39
C GLY A 52 -8.77 2.85 1.61
N VAL A 53 -9.61 2.71 2.64
CA VAL A 53 -9.30 1.93 3.85
C VAL A 53 -9.41 0.42 3.60
N VAL A 54 -10.25 0.01 2.65
CA VAL A 54 -10.52 -1.40 2.36
C VAL A 54 -10.01 -1.85 0.99
N ALA A 55 -9.54 -0.93 0.15
CA ALA A 55 -9.10 -1.21 -1.20
C ALA A 55 -7.75 -0.55 -1.52
N PHE A 56 -6.88 -1.29 -2.18
CA PHE A 56 -5.55 -0.87 -2.57
C PHE A 56 -5.55 0.35 -3.47
N GLY A 57 -4.71 1.35 -3.14
CA GLY A 57 -4.39 2.49 -3.98
C GLY A 57 -5.56 3.39 -4.38
N ARG A 58 -6.59 3.51 -3.52
CA ARG A 58 -7.84 4.18 -3.88
C ARG A 58 -8.03 5.52 -3.16
N PHE A 59 -8.72 6.43 -3.89
CA PHE A 59 -9.26 7.67 -3.33
C PHE A 59 -10.38 7.36 -2.31
N PRO A 60 -10.56 8.16 -1.24
CA PRO A 60 -9.87 9.43 -0.97
C PRO A 60 -8.49 9.30 -0.29
N LEU A 61 -8.06 8.09 0.05
CA LEU A 61 -6.82 7.89 0.77
C LEU A 61 -5.61 8.41 -0.02
N PHE A 62 -5.55 8.06 -1.32
CA PHE A 62 -4.48 8.52 -2.21
C PHE A 62 -4.95 9.68 -3.12
N PRO A 63 -4.40 10.90 -2.94
CA PRO A 63 -4.68 12.01 -3.85
C PRO A 63 -4.28 11.71 -5.29
N THR A 64 -5.04 12.23 -6.24
CA THR A 64 -4.85 11.96 -7.67
C THR A 64 -3.93 12.95 -8.39
N ASN A 65 -3.43 13.99 -7.69
CA ASN A 65 -2.55 15.01 -8.24
C ASN A 65 -1.06 14.63 -8.22
N TYR A 66 -0.75 13.34 -8.31
CA TYR A 66 0.62 12.85 -8.34
C TYR A 66 1.37 13.30 -9.61
N THR A 67 2.68 13.50 -9.50
CA THR A 67 3.59 13.80 -10.63
C THR A 67 4.14 12.54 -11.27
N GLY A 68 4.11 11.42 -10.56
CA GLY A 68 4.45 10.09 -11.04
C GLY A 68 3.83 9.03 -10.16
N ARG A 69 3.56 7.86 -10.73
CA ARG A 69 2.97 6.73 -10.02
C ARG A 69 3.46 5.43 -10.64
N GLU A 70 3.91 4.51 -9.79
CA GLU A 70 4.26 3.15 -10.14
C GLU A 70 3.56 2.17 -9.22
N ALA A 71 3.08 1.07 -9.78
CA ALA A 71 2.41 0.02 -9.04
C ALA A 71 2.92 -1.35 -9.48
N ARG A 72 2.94 -2.30 -8.55
CA ARG A 72 3.27 -3.69 -8.81
C ARG A 72 2.38 -4.59 -7.97
N THR A 73 1.86 -5.63 -8.60
CA THR A 73 1.08 -6.67 -7.94
C THR A 73 1.72 -8.02 -8.17
N GLN A 74 1.88 -8.80 -7.12
CA GLN A 74 2.52 -10.12 -7.16
C GLN A 74 1.63 -11.12 -6.42
N VAL A 75 1.58 -12.34 -6.95
CA VAL A 75 0.80 -13.46 -6.40
C VAL A 75 1.59 -14.75 -6.46
N ASP A 76 1.04 -15.81 -5.89
CA ASP A 76 1.59 -17.16 -5.96
C ASP A 76 1.79 -17.61 -7.41
N VAL A 77 2.90 -18.30 -7.68
CA VAL A 77 3.30 -18.73 -9.04
C VAL A 77 2.27 -19.66 -9.69
N ASP A 78 1.57 -20.47 -8.88
CA ASP A 78 0.55 -21.40 -9.37
C ASP A 78 -0.79 -20.74 -9.74
N GLY A 79 -0.88 -19.41 -9.56
CA GLY A 79 -2.10 -18.66 -9.83
C GLY A 79 -3.24 -18.88 -8.84
N ALA A 80 -2.99 -19.60 -7.73
CA ALA A 80 -3.99 -19.84 -6.69
C ALA A 80 -4.39 -18.58 -5.91
N THR A 81 -3.65 -17.47 -6.09
CA THR A 81 -3.90 -16.16 -5.47
C THR A 81 -4.09 -16.19 -3.95
N GLN A 82 -3.50 -17.18 -3.29
CA GLN A 82 -3.60 -17.36 -1.83
C GLN A 82 -2.76 -16.33 -1.06
N HIS A 83 -1.76 -15.77 -1.73
CA HIS A 83 -0.90 -14.71 -1.20
C HIS A 83 -0.81 -13.60 -2.24
N GLN A 84 -1.09 -12.38 -1.81
CA GLN A 84 -1.04 -11.20 -2.66
C GLN A 84 -0.16 -10.12 -2.02
N LEU A 85 0.71 -9.54 -2.83
CA LEU A 85 1.48 -8.34 -2.51
C LEU A 85 1.13 -7.26 -3.53
N LEU A 86 0.49 -6.21 -3.04
CA LEU A 86 0.03 -5.09 -3.85
C LEU A 86 0.77 -3.83 -3.39
N GLU A 87 1.45 -3.17 -4.31
CA GLU A 87 2.28 -2.03 -3.97
C GLU A 87 2.04 -0.88 -4.94
N VAL A 88 1.99 0.32 -4.41
CA VAL A 88 1.99 1.55 -5.20
C VAL A 88 2.87 2.59 -4.54
N SER A 89 3.61 3.33 -5.33
CA SER A 89 4.37 4.51 -4.91
C SER A 89 4.08 5.66 -5.84
N ALA A 90 3.93 6.85 -5.28
CA ALA A 90 3.64 8.06 -6.03
C ALA A 90 4.51 9.23 -5.54
N THR A 91 4.90 10.08 -6.47
CA THR A 91 5.51 11.38 -6.18
C THR A 91 4.47 12.48 -6.36
N TYR A 92 4.58 13.51 -5.54
CA TYR A 92 3.66 14.65 -5.51
C TYR A 92 4.38 15.97 -5.75
N PRO A 93 3.65 17.05 -6.12
CA PRO A 93 4.21 18.40 -6.23
C PRO A 93 4.85 18.90 -4.93
N GLY A 94 5.65 19.95 -5.02
CA GLY A 94 6.44 20.48 -3.90
C GLY A 94 5.65 21.06 -2.72
N ASP A 95 4.34 21.24 -2.86
CA ASP A 95 3.42 21.63 -1.79
C ASP A 95 2.81 20.43 -1.03
N PHE A 96 3.20 19.21 -1.37
CA PHE A 96 2.74 18.02 -0.68
C PHE A 96 3.29 17.97 0.76
N ASP A 97 2.38 17.90 1.71
CA ASP A 97 2.69 17.75 3.13
C ASP A 97 2.51 16.29 3.56
N ALA A 98 3.63 15.55 3.66
CA ALA A 98 3.62 14.14 4.05
C ALA A 98 3.06 13.91 5.45
N SER A 99 3.28 14.84 6.39
CA SER A 99 2.73 14.74 7.75
C SER A 99 1.22 14.90 7.75
N ALA A 100 0.71 15.93 7.11
CA ALA A 100 -0.74 16.15 6.97
C ALA A 100 -1.41 14.99 6.22
N PHE A 101 -0.74 14.44 5.21
CA PHE A 101 -1.21 13.25 4.50
C PHE A 101 -1.33 12.03 5.43
N ARG A 102 -0.30 11.72 6.22
CA ARG A 102 -0.35 10.62 7.19
C ARG A 102 -1.45 10.82 8.22
N ASP A 103 -1.66 12.03 8.70
CA ASP A 103 -2.71 12.34 9.66
C ASP A 103 -4.10 12.16 9.05
N SER A 104 -4.28 12.52 7.78
CA SER A 104 -5.54 12.29 7.05
C SER A 104 -5.85 10.79 6.91
N ILE A 105 -4.83 9.96 6.66
CA ILE A 105 -4.98 8.50 6.61
C ILE A 105 -5.39 7.94 7.96
N ARG A 106 -4.71 8.34 9.04
CA ARG A 106 -5.05 7.88 10.40
C ARG A 106 -6.47 8.26 10.77
N LYS A 107 -6.88 9.48 10.44
CA LYS A 107 -8.26 9.93 10.64
C LYS A 107 -9.24 9.07 9.86
N GLN A 108 -8.99 8.83 8.58
CA GLN A 108 -9.86 8.02 7.72
C GLN A 108 -10.02 6.60 8.26
N VAL A 109 -8.92 5.95 8.66
CA VAL A 109 -8.97 4.61 9.26
C VAL A 109 -9.77 4.62 10.55
N ALA A 110 -9.59 5.64 11.41
CA ALA A 110 -10.34 5.77 12.67
C ALA A 110 -11.85 5.98 12.45
N GLU A 111 -12.23 6.70 11.41
CA GLU A 111 -13.63 6.95 11.04
C GLU A 111 -14.31 5.72 10.41
N CYS A 112 -13.53 4.83 9.81
CA CYS A 112 -14.02 3.62 9.09
C CYS A 112 -13.97 2.35 9.96
N GLN A 113 -14.13 2.45 11.27
CA GLN A 113 -14.14 1.31 12.21
C GLN A 113 -15.52 0.64 12.32
N HIS A 114 -16.09 0.28 11.18
CA HIS A 114 -17.39 -0.39 11.04
C HIS A 114 -17.36 -1.25 9.75
N PRO A 115 -18.26 -2.22 9.59
CA PRO A 115 -18.36 -2.99 8.36
C PRO A 115 -18.55 -2.10 7.14
N VAL A 116 -17.76 -2.36 6.09
CA VAL A 116 -17.80 -1.64 4.81
C VAL A 116 -18.21 -2.63 3.73
N THR A 117 -19.24 -2.29 2.94
CA THR A 117 -19.61 -3.08 1.77
C THR A 117 -18.75 -2.69 0.59
N THR A 118 -18.13 -3.66 -0.05
CA THR A 118 -17.28 -3.45 -1.24
C THR A 118 -17.74 -4.31 -2.39
N TRP A 119 -17.41 -3.91 -3.62
CA TRP A 119 -17.66 -4.72 -4.82
C TRP A 119 -16.61 -4.43 -5.90
N GLY A 120 -16.36 -5.44 -6.73
CA GLY A 120 -15.53 -5.36 -7.91
C GLY A 120 -16.35 -5.11 -9.18
N ASP A 121 -15.71 -5.27 -10.32
CA ASP A 121 -16.36 -5.13 -11.64
C ASP A 121 -17.45 -6.17 -11.92
N ASP A 122 -17.39 -7.30 -11.20
CA ASP A 122 -18.41 -8.36 -11.24
C ASP A 122 -19.68 -8.06 -10.43
N GLU A 123 -19.74 -6.87 -9.81
CA GLU A 123 -20.81 -6.40 -8.93
C GLU A 123 -21.07 -7.30 -7.69
N LYS A 124 -20.27 -8.34 -7.50
CA LYS A 124 -20.38 -9.19 -6.32
C LYS A 124 -19.99 -8.37 -5.08
N ARG A 125 -20.88 -8.44 -4.07
CA ARG A 125 -20.71 -7.68 -2.84
C ARG A 125 -20.02 -8.49 -1.77
N TYR A 126 -19.13 -7.81 -1.06
CA TYR A 126 -18.38 -8.34 0.06
C TYR A 126 -18.51 -7.37 1.24
N THR A 127 -18.48 -7.91 2.44
CA THR A 127 -18.35 -7.12 3.66
C THR A 127 -16.92 -7.23 4.15
N VAL A 128 -16.29 -6.09 4.38
CA VAL A 128 -14.94 -5.99 4.92
C VAL A 128 -14.98 -5.26 6.25
N ASP A 129 -14.32 -5.81 7.25
CA ASP A 129 -14.22 -5.23 8.59
C ASP A 129 -12.83 -4.63 8.80
N PRO A 130 -12.69 -3.28 8.77
CA PRO A 130 -11.44 -2.63 9.11
C PRO A 130 -11.14 -2.74 10.61
N GLY A 131 -9.88 -3.07 10.92
CA GLY A 131 -9.36 -3.01 12.27
C GLY A 131 -8.80 -1.63 12.63
N PRO A 132 -8.47 -1.40 13.91
CA PRO A 132 -7.89 -0.14 14.36
C PRO A 132 -6.47 0.03 13.84
N LEU A 133 -5.98 1.28 13.89
CA LEU A 133 -4.58 1.57 13.64
C LEU A 133 -3.69 0.78 14.60
N ILE A 134 -2.66 0.17 14.04
CA ILE A 134 -1.62 -0.57 14.79
C ILE A 134 -0.45 0.39 15.00
N PRO A 135 0.07 0.53 16.24
CA PRO A 135 1.22 1.37 16.52
C PRO A 135 2.45 0.97 15.68
N ASP A 136 3.07 1.94 15.06
CA ASP A 136 4.27 1.81 14.26
C ASP A 136 5.05 3.13 14.28
N SER A 137 6.06 3.27 13.42
CA SER A 137 6.79 4.51 13.20
C SER A 137 5.84 5.69 12.89
N PRO A 138 6.16 6.93 13.30
CA PRO A 138 5.35 8.09 12.97
C PRO A 138 5.21 8.34 11.46
N ASP A 139 6.12 7.79 10.65
CA ASP A 139 6.09 7.90 9.19
C ASP A 139 5.32 6.77 8.49
N ILE A 140 4.78 5.81 9.25
CA ILE A 140 3.99 4.67 8.75
C ILE A 140 2.62 4.66 9.42
N ALA A 141 1.55 4.59 8.63
CA ALA A 141 0.22 4.25 9.10
C ALA A 141 -0.05 2.79 8.76
N HIS A 142 -0.43 2.00 9.76
CA HIS A 142 -0.63 0.55 9.62
C HIS A 142 -1.97 0.10 10.20
N TRP A 143 -2.70 -0.73 9.45
CA TRP A 143 -3.96 -1.34 9.87
C TRP A 143 -4.20 -2.65 9.11
N SER A 144 -5.20 -3.40 9.54
CA SER A 144 -5.61 -4.65 8.89
C SER A 144 -7.09 -4.64 8.59
N THR A 145 -7.51 -5.40 7.60
CA THR A 145 -8.92 -5.64 7.28
C THR A 145 -9.19 -7.14 7.21
N ASN A 146 -10.41 -7.55 7.58
CA ASN A 146 -10.86 -8.92 7.45
C ASN A 146 -12.04 -9.00 6.49
N LEU A 147 -12.04 -10.00 5.61
CA LEU A 147 -13.21 -10.34 4.80
C LEU A 147 -14.20 -11.10 5.68
N ALA A 148 -15.40 -10.55 5.86
CA ALA A 148 -16.41 -11.16 6.71
C ALA A 148 -16.81 -12.56 6.19
N GLY A 149 -16.82 -13.53 7.09
CA GLY A 149 -17.16 -14.93 6.77
C GLY A 149 -16.02 -15.73 6.11
N ASP A 150 -14.83 -15.15 6.01
CA ASP A 150 -13.64 -15.79 5.45
C ASP A 150 -12.44 -15.61 6.38
N ARG A 151 -11.38 -16.37 6.15
CA ARG A 151 -10.08 -16.18 6.83
C ARG A 151 -9.17 -15.19 6.11
N TRP A 152 -9.66 -14.54 5.06
CA TRP A 152 -8.88 -13.62 4.26
C TRP A 152 -8.61 -12.31 5.01
N ILE A 153 -7.34 -12.00 5.18
CA ILE A 153 -6.86 -10.82 5.89
C ILE A 153 -5.96 -10.02 4.96
N CYS A 154 -6.19 -8.72 4.89
CA CYS A 154 -5.29 -7.78 4.24
C CYS A 154 -4.64 -6.86 5.29
N ASP A 155 -3.33 -6.81 5.29
CA ASP A 155 -2.54 -5.85 6.05
C ASP A 155 -2.16 -4.68 5.16
N PHE A 156 -2.39 -3.46 5.63
CA PHE A 156 -2.12 -2.21 4.93
C PHE A 156 -1.05 -1.42 5.66
N SER A 157 -0.06 -0.92 4.93
CA SER A 157 0.87 0.08 5.41
C SER A 157 0.99 1.20 4.42
N VAL A 158 0.89 2.44 4.90
CA VAL A 158 1.15 3.64 4.10
C VAL A 158 2.33 4.38 4.70
N VAL A 159 3.34 4.59 3.87
CA VAL A 159 4.56 5.33 4.19
C VAL A 159 4.53 6.65 3.43
N ALA A 160 4.75 7.76 4.11
CA ALA A 160 4.89 9.05 3.44
C ALA A 160 6.02 9.87 4.04
N LEU A 161 6.91 10.35 3.18
CA LEU A 161 8.05 11.17 3.56
C LEU A 161 8.42 12.08 2.39
N ALA A 162 8.72 13.34 2.68
CA ALA A 162 9.01 14.37 1.68
C ALA A 162 7.90 14.45 0.60
N ASN A 163 8.22 14.23 -0.67
CA ASN A 163 7.26 14.28 -1.78
C ASN A 163 6.72 12.91 -2.19
N VAL A 164 6.89 11.87 -1.37
CA VAL A 164 6.51 10.50 -1.71
C VAL A 164 5.44 9.97 -0.76
N ALA A 165 4.47 9.26 -1.31
CA ALA A 165 3.58 8.36 -0.59
C ALA A 165 3.64 6.97 -1.22
N SER A 166 3.65 5.93 -0.40
CA SER A 166 3.74 4.54 -0.83
C SER A 166 2.83 3.66 0.02
N GLU A 167 2.08 2.80 -0.63
CA GLU A 167 1.24 1.81 0.04
C GLU A 167 1.75 0.40 -0.25
N VAL A 168 1.72 -0.42 0.78
CA VAL A 168 1.98 -1.86 0.73
C VAL A 168 0.75 -2.56 1.29
N VAL A 169 0.12 -3.41 0.49
CA VAL A 169 -0.97 -4.26 0.93
C VAL A 169 -0.58 -5.72 0.73
N THR A 170 -0.72 -6.51 1.78
CA THR A 170 -0.47 -7.95 1.74
C THR A 170 -1.72 -8.67 2.17
N CYS A 171 -2.22 -9.59 1.34
CA CYS A 171 -3.43 -10.34 1.62
C CYS A 171 -3.16 -11.84 1.60
N SER A 172 -3.63 -12.54 2.61
CA SER A 172 -3.59 -13.99 2.71
C SER A 172 -4.49 -14.50 3.85
N SER A 173 -4.69 -15.80 3.93
CA SER A 173 -5.36 -16.44 5.06
C SER A 173 -4.42 -16.77 6.21
N ASP A 174 -3.11 -16.83 5.97
CA ASP A 174 -2.07 -17.26 6.93
C ASP A 174 -1.15 -16.13 7.42
N ARG A 175 -1.26 -14.94 6.82
CA ARG A 175 -0.44 -13.76 7.12
C ARG A 175 1.07 -14.04 7.04
N SER A 176 1.49 -14.90 6.12
CA SER A 176 2.90 -15.31 5.95
C SER A 176 3.80 -14.22 5.38
N ILE A 177 3.24 -13.16 4.78
CA ILE A 177 4.01 -12.02 4.30
C ILE A 177 4.07 -10.96 5.41
N ASP A 178 5.26 -10.59 5.80
CA ASP A 178 5.50 -9.54 6.81
C ASP A 178 5.35 -8.14 6.19
N ASN A 179 4.14 -7.62 6.23
CA ASN A 179 3.79 -6.30 5.70
C ASN A 179 4.59 -5.18 6.37
N GLN A 180 4.73 -5.21 7.69
CA GLN A 180 5.46 -4.17 8.44
C GLN A 180 6.95 -4.16 8.07
N ALA A 181 7.57 -5.32 7.88
CA ALA A 181 8.96 -5.41 7.44
C ALA A 181 9.16 -4.80 6.05
N ILE A 182 8.23 -5.04 5.12
CA ILE A 182 8.27 -4.43 3.78
C ILE A 182 8.12 -2.90 3.89
N ALA A 183 7.17 -2.41 4.68
CA ALA A 183 6.96 -0.98 4.88
C ALA A 183 8.17 -0.29 5.51
N THR A 184 8.81 -0.92 6.51
CA THR A 184 10.03 -0.41 7.15
C THR A 184 11.20 -0.32 6.14
N LYS A 185 11.38 -1.33 5.31
CA LYS A 185 12.37 -1.29 4.21
C LYS A 185 12.05 -0.19 3.20
N ARG A 186 10.75 0.04 2.92
CA ARG A 186 10.29 1.10 2.02
C ARG A 186 10.66 2.47 2.56
N LEU A 187 10.38 2.73 3.83
CA LEU A 187 10.75 3.99 4.48
C LEU A 187 12.26 4.24 4.40
N LYS A 188 13.05 3.22 4.75
CA LYS A 188 14.52 3.30 4.66
C LYS A 188 14.99 3.59 3.24
N LYS A 189 14.39 2.95 2.23
CA LYS A 189 14.75 3.19 0.83
C LYS A 189 14.41 4.62 0.37
N ILE A 190 13.28 5.16 0.82
CA ILE A 190 12.92 6.57 0.58
C ILE A 190 13.98 7.50 1.18
N GLU A 191 14.37 7.27 2.43
CA GLU A 191 15.43 8.05 3.11
C GLU A 191 16.76 7.97 2.35
N GLU A 192 17.16 6.79 1.89
CA GLU A 192 18.37 6.59 1.10
C GLU A 192 18.31 7.36 -0.22
N LEU A 193 17.20 7.32 -0.95
CA LEU A 193 17.03 8.06 -2.20
C LEU A 193 17.05 9.56 -1.98
N LEU A 194 16.42 10.08 -0.92
CA LEU A 194 16.44 11.48 -0.56
C LEU A 194 17.86 11.98 -0.23
N SER A 195 18.72 11.15 0.33
CA SER A 195 20.10 11.49 0.69
C SER A 195 21.08 11.32 -0.46
N SER A 196 20.75 10.52 -1.48
CA SER A 196 21.64 10.15 -2.60
C SER A 196 21.43 10.97 -3.86
N THR A 197 20.41 11.82 -3.92
CA THR A 197 20.16 12.70 -5.08
C THR A 197 21.15 13.87 -5.06
N ALA A 198 22.26 13.64 -5.65
CA ALA A 198 23.26 14.64 -6.01
C ALA A 198 23.41 14.68 -7.54
#